data_a78d682f82b67195a8a29016ee96b31b
#
_entry.id   a78d682f82b67195a8a29016ee96b31b
#
_cell.length_a   1.000
_cell.length_b   1.000
_cell.length_c   1.000
_cell.angle_alpha   90.00
_cell.angle_beta   90.00
_cell.angle_gamma   90.00
#
_symmetry.space_group_name_H-M   'P 1'
#
loop_
_entity.id
_entity.type
_entity.pdbx_description
1 polymer ?
#
loop_
_entity_poly.entity_id
_entity_poly.type
_entity_poly.pdbx_seq_one_letter_code
_entity_poly.pdbx_strand_id
1 'polypeptide(L)'
;RKRFSAFLLASALLLVFLTNVVFADGGKKKQTILTSGDYQYVLHKDGSAELLYCLSDDAEIVLPDMLDGHRVTIIDTISFSLSLTAVTLPNSVADLDHNPFGCCPLLQTISVAPEHPSFYTLDGVLFRKKDDALVAYPRGKAASSYAVPQGTSAVGERAFDCCSFLTSVSLPASVTEIDDYAFSDCSALVEVSIPSSVDEIGSCAFNYCTALSSIVIPDSVTEIEEGAFSECRALTTVVLPNSLTEISDYLFSCCTSLSDILIPASVTE
;
A
#
# COMPACT_ATOMS: atom_id res chain seq x y z
N ARG A 1 19.22 49.38 3.91
CA ARG A 1 17.75 49.17 4.06
C ARG A 1 17.45 47.82 3.46
N LYS A 2 17.37 46.79 4.33
CA LYS A 2 17.08 45.40 3.99
C LYS A 2 15.56 45.23 4.07
N ARG A 3 14.94 44.82 2.96
CA ARG A 3 13.60 44.27 2.96
C ARG A 3 13.73 42.76 3.15
N PHE A 4 13.40 42.27 4.31
CA PHE A 4 13.16 40.85 4.56
C PHE A 4 11.81 40.46 3.96
N SER A 5 11.86 39.50 3.09
CA SER A 5 10.70 38.87 2.49
C SER A 5 10.08 37.92 3.54
N ALA A 6 8.85 38.24 3.92
CA ALA A 6 8.03 37.39 4.78
C ALA A 6 7.36 36.32 3.92
N PHE A 7 8.04 35.19 3.77
CA PHE A 7 7.46 33.93 3.28
C PHE A 7 8.03 32.83 4.12
N LEU A 8 7.41 32.60 5.25
CA LEU A 8 7.45 31.39 6.06
C LEU A 8 6.66 31.68 7.33
N LEU A 9 5.57 31.02 7.51
CA LEU A 9 4.91 30.68 8.78
C LEU A 9 3.41 30.56 8.56
N ALA A 10 3.05 29.47 7.86
CA ALA A 10 1.70 28.96 7.92
C ALA A 10 1.78 27.43 8.03
N SER A 11 2.70 26.97 8.87
CA SER A 11 2.75 25.58 9.34
C SER A 11 3.14 25.66 10.80
N ALA A 12 2.38 24.98 11.63
CA ALA A 12 2.60 24.86 13.06
C ALA A 12 2.15 26.06 13.91
N LEU A 13 0.87 26.14 14.12
CA LEU A 13 0.27 26.35 15.44
C LEU A 13 -1.21 25.91 15.38
N LEU A 14 -1.46 24.65 15.15
CA LEU A 14 -2.70 24.06 15.63
C LEU A 14 -2.41 23.58 17.05
N LEU A 15 -2.51 24.50 18.02
CA LEU A 15 -2.59 24.15 19.42
C LEU A 15 -3.78 23.20 19.57
N VAL A 16 -3.47 21.96 19.92
CA VAL A 16 -4.44 20.95 20.26
C VAL A 16 -5.16 21.40 21.53
N PHE A 17 -6.27 22.10 21.36
CA PHE A 17 -7.31 22.08 22.37
C PHE A 17 -8.02 20.75 22.23
N LEU A 18 -8.08 20.00 23.32
CA LEU A 18 -8.92 18.84 23.54
C LEU A 18 -10.33 19.08 22.96
N THR A 19 -10.52 18.75 21.71
CA THR A 19 -11.84 18.66 21.11
C THR A 19 -11.95 17.27 20.55
N ASN A 20 -12.92 16.51 21.09
CA ASN A 20 -13.39 15.28 20.49
C ASN A 20 -13.75 15.57 19.02
N VAL A 21 -12.80 15.38 18.11
CA VAL A 21 -13.05 15.51 16.68
C VAL A 21 -13.74 14.25 16.26
N VAL A 22 -14.95 14.41 15.80
CA VAL A 22 -15.78 13.33 15.34
C VAL A 22 -15.76 13.39 13.82
N PHE A 23 -15.08 12.47 13.18
CA PHE A 23 -15.21 12.26 11.76
C PHE A 23 -16.40 11.33 11.50
N ALA A 24 -17.30 11.74 10.62
CA ALA A 24 -18.34 10.91 10.07
C ALA A 24 -17.93 10.57 8.63
N ASP A 25 -17.42 9.36 8.41
CA ASP A 25 -17.36 8.77 7.10
C ASP A 25 -18.54 7.81 6.93
N GLY A 26 -19.24 7.96 5.82
CA GLY A 26 -20.23 7.07 5.23
C GLY A 26 -20.95 6.05 6.12
N GLY A 27 -21.59 6.47 7.23
CA GLY A 27 -22.49 5.57 7.99
C GLY A 27 -21.88 4.84 9.20
N LYS A 28 -20.58 4.99 9.49
CA LYS A 28 -19.96 4.47 10.72
C LYS A 28 -20.35 5.31 11.94
N LYS A 29 -20.58 4.67 13.09
CA LYS A 29 -20.91 5.36 14.35
C LYS A 29 -19.78 6.31 14.74
N LYS A 30 -20.15 7.50 15.25
CA LYS A 30 -19.22 8.48 15.83
C LYS A 30 -18.31 7.80 16.83
N GLN A 31 -17.01 7.69 16.53
CA GLN A 31 -15.99 7.23 17.46
C GLN A 31 -15.26 8.45 18.03
N THR A 32 -14.89 8.38 19.30
CA THR A 32 -14.13 9.44 19.97
C THR A 32 -12.64 9.18 19.77
N ILE A 33 -11.94 10.13 19.16
CA ILE A 33 -10.48 10.06 19.05
C ILE A 33 -9.88 10.43 20.40
N LEU A 34 -9.02 9.57 20.91
CA LEU A 34 -8.24 9.73 22.12
C LEU A 34 -6.79 10.05 21.77
N THR A 35 -6.08 10.69 22.71
CA THR A 35 -4.67 11.04 22.53
C THR A 35 -3.84 10.55 23.70
N SER A 36 -2.76 9.84 23.42
CA SER A 36 -1.77 9.37 24.41
C SER A 36 -0.36 9.67 23.89
N GLY A 37 0.30 10.66 24.49
CA GLY A 37 1.59 11.15 23.99
C GLY A 37 1.47 11.63 22.54
N ASP A 38 2.31 11.08 21.68
CA ASP A 38 2.34 11.40 20.25
C ASP A 38 1.34 10.58 19.40
N TYR A 39 0.46 9.81 20.03
CA TYR A 39 -0.45 8.90 19.33
C TYR A 39 -1.90 9.30 19.46
N GLN A 40 -2.64 9.22 18.36
CA GLN A 40 -4.11 9.35 18.37
C GLN A 40 -4.72 7.99 17.97
N TYR A 41 -5.74 7.59 18.71
CA TYR A 41 -6.34 6.27 18.58
C TYR A 41 -7.84 6.29 18.90
N VAL A 42 -8.53 5.23 18.51
CA VAL A 42 -9.92 4.97 18.89
C VAL A 42 -10.01 3.63 19.63
N LEU A 43 -11.07 3.45 20.40
CA LEU A 43 -11.33 2.20 21.11
C LEU A 43 -12.40 1.39 20.42
N HIS A 44 -12.15 0.10 20.26
CA HIS A 44 -13.12 -0.89 19.85
C HIS A 44 -13.97 -1.38 21.03
N LYS A 45 -15.06 -2.09 20.74
CA LYS A 45 -15.99 -2.60 21.76
C LYS A 45 -15.36 -3.61 22.71
N ASP A 46 -14.32 -4.31 22.28
CA ASP A 46 -13.57 -5.28 23.08
C ASP A 46 -12.51 -4.60 23.98
N GLY A 47 -12.37 -3.28 23.89
CA GLY A 47 -11.41 -2.49 24.66
C GLY A 47 -10.02 -2.40 24.02
N SER A 48 -9.83 -2.96 22.83
CA SER A 48 -8.59 -2.77 22.07
C SER A 48 -8.51 -1.38 21.45
N ALA A 49 -7.28 -0.93 21.15
CA ALA A 49 -7.01 0.34 20.49
C ALA A 49 -6.65 0.12 19.02
N GLU A 50 -7.20 0.97 18.17
CA GLU A 50 -6.81 1.16 16.78
C GLU A 50 -6.03 2.47 16.67
N LEU A 51 -4.79 2.40 16.19
CA LEU A 51 -3.90 3.53 16.01
C LEU A 51 -4.21 4.25 14.70
N LEU A 52 -4.57 5.55 14.79
CA LEU A 52 -4.96 6.37 13.64
C LEU A 52 -3.86 7.33 13.18
N TYR A 53 -3.14 7.95 14.14
CA TYR A 53 -2.12 8.96 13.84
C TYR A 53 -0.92 8.81 14.76
N CYS A 54 0.27 9.03 14.21
CA CYS A 54 1.50 9.26 14.96
C CYS A 54 1.98 10.70 14.70
N LEU A 55 2.01 11.50 15.73
CA LEU A 55 2.35 12.94 15.69
C LEU A 55 3.84 13.21 15.88
N SER A 56 4.65 12.18 16.19
CA SER A 56 6.10 12.32 16.31
C SER A 56 6.74 12.66 14.97
N ASP A 57 7.72 13.56 15.01
CA ASP A 57 8.58 13.90 13.87
C ASP A 57 9.89 13.07 13.83
N ASP A 58 10.00 12.08 14.70
CA ASP A 58 11.17 11.21 14.75
C ASP A 58 11.32 10.40 13.44
N ALA A 59 12.56 10.26 13.00
CA ALA A 59 12.89 9.49 11.80
C ALA A 59 12.76 7.97 12.02
N GLU A 60 12.85 7.52 13.26
CA GLU A 60 12.75 6.11 13.65
C GLU A 60 11.74 5.99 14.80
N ILE A 61 10.72 5.16 14.62
CA ILE A 61 9.62 5.01 15.57
C ILE A 61 9.44 3.53 15.93
N VAL A 62 9.32 3.27 17.23
CA VAL A 62 8.85 1.99 17.76
C VAL A 62 7.41 2.20 18.22
N LEU A 63 6.47 1.57 17.54
CA LEU A 63 5.06 1.69 17.89
C LEU A 63 4.76 0.95 19.21
N PRO A 64 3.90 1.52 20.08
CA PRO A 64 3.62 0.96 21.39
C PRO A 64 2.66 -0.24 21.32
N ASP A 65 2.88 -1.25 22.18
CA ASP A 65 1.92 -2.34 22.39
C ASP A 65 0.64 -1.87 23.13
N MET A 66 0.74 -0.79 23.90
CA MET A 66 -0.33 -0.29 24.75
C MET A 66 -0.43 1.23 24.69
N LEU A 67 -1.66 1.76 24.66
CA LEU A 67 -1.98 3.19 24.80
C LEU A 67 -3.00 3.35 25.95
N ASP A 68 -2.63 4.07 27.01
CA ASP A 68 -3.45 4.32 28.20
C ASP A 68 -4.08 3.04 28.83
N GLY A 69 -3.37 1.92 28.76
CA GLY A 69 -3.84 0.61 29.26
C GLY A 69 -4.64 -0.19 28.23
N HIS A 70 -4.84 0.30 27.02
CA HIS A 70 -5.51 -0.39 25.93
C HIS A 70 -4.49 -1.01 24.97
N ARG A 71 -4.68 -2.28 24.61
CA ARG A 71 -3.79 -3.00 23.71
C ARG A 71 -3.98 -2.50 22.27
N VAL A 72 -2.90 -2.09 21.60
CA VAL A 72 -2.91 -1.71 20.19
C VAL A 72 -2.97 -2.98 19.34
N THR A 73 -4.08 -3.22 18.67
CA THR A 73 -4.28 -4.44 17.85
C THR A 73 -4.43 -4.16 16.38
N ILE A 74 -4.75 -2.92 16.02
CA ILE A 74 -4.98 -2.47 14.65
C ILE A 74 -4.15 -1.22 14.40
N ILE A 75 -3.57 -1.16 13.21
CA ILE A 75 -2.94 0.03 12.66
C ILE A 75 -3.63 0.26 11.32
N ASP A 76 -4.41 1.33 11.24
CA ASP A 76 -5.07 1.74 10.00
C ASP A 76 -4.11 2.59 9.14
N THR A 77 -4.58 3.12 8.02
CA THR A 77 -3.79 4.06 7.18
C THR A 77 -3.37 5.25 8.03
N ILE A 78 -2.17 5.17 8.59
CA ILE A 78 -1.70 6.15 9.56
C ILE A 78 -1.01 7.29 8.84
N SER A 79 -1.36 8.51 9.21
CA SER A 79 -0.54 9.67 8.89
C SER A 79 0.67 9.70 9.83
N PHE A 80 1.79 9.19 9.35
CA PHE A 80 3.09 9.40 9.96
C PHE A 80 3.74 10.68 9.46
N SER A 81 4.75 11.15 10.18
CA SER A 81 5.62 12.23 9.70
C SER A 81 6.27 11.84 8.37
N LEU A 82 6.39 12.82 7.47
CA LEU A 82 7.09 12.65 6.19
C LEU A 82 8.59 12.36 6.36
N SER A 83 9.14 12.51 7.57
CA SER A 83 10.54 12.24 7.94
C SER A 83 10.80 10.78 8.34
N LEU A 84 9.76 9.95 8.50
CA LEU A 84 9.90 8.57 8.96
C LEU A 84 10.76 7.74 7.99
N THR A 85 11.85 7.17 8.49
CA THR A 85 12.77 6.31 7.74
C THR A 85 12.74 4.86 8.21
N ALA A 86 12.38 4.61 9.47
CA ALA A 86 12.24 3.28 10.02
C ALA A 86 11.08 3.18 11.01
N VAL A 87 10.35 2.07 10.96
CA VAL A 87 9.26 1.78 11.90
C VAL A 87 9.39 0.36 12.43
N THR A 88 9.12 0.19 13.73
CA THR A 88 9.02 -1.15 14.35
C THR A 88 7.59 -1.37 14.81
N LEU A 89 6.98 -2.47 14.34
CA LEU A 89 5.63 -2.88 14.74
C LEU A 89 5.64 -3.53 16.12
N PRO A 90 4.63 -3.28 16.96
CA PRO A 90 4.47 -3.90 18.24
C PRO A 90 3.95 -5.35 18.09
N ASN A 91 4.29 -6.22 19.04
CA ASN A 91 3.83 -7.61 19.05
C ASN A 91 2.30 -7.76 19.24
N SER A 92 1.66 -6.69 19.65
CA SER A 92 0.21 -6.66 19.89
C SER A 92 -0.61 -6.60 18.62
N VAL A 93 -0.06 -6.12 17.51
CA VAL A 93 -0.73 -6.05 16.21
C VAL A 93 -0.82 -7.45 15.62
N ALA A 94 -2.04 -7.95 15.46
CA ALA A 94 -2.29 -9.31 15.01
C ALA A 94 -2.52 -9.42 13.51
N ASP A 95 -3.10 -8.40 12.91
CA ASP A 95 -3.39 -8.35 11.47
C ASP A 95 -3.24 -6.94 10.92
N LEU A 96 -2.99 -6.87 9.61
CA LEU A 96 -2.99 -5.66 8.80
C LEU A 96 -3.73 -6.03 7.51
N ASP A 97 -4.87 -5.40 7.30
CA ASP A 97 -5.69 -5.64 6.11
C ASP A 97 -5.00 -5.11 4.85
N HIS A 98 -4.24 -4.03 4.98
CA HIS A 98 -3.50 -3.37 3.90
C HIS A 98 -2.18 -2.76 4.40
N ASN A 99 -1.36 -2.21 3.49
CA ASN A 99 -0.15 -1.48 3.84
C ASN A 99 -0.47 -0.12 4.50
N PRO A 100 -0.25 0.05 5.82
CA PRO A 100 -0.56 1.31 6.50
C PRO A 100 0.49 2.41 6.27
N PHE A 101 1.60 2.12 5.58
CA PHE A 101 2.77 3.00 5.44
C PHE A 101 2.87 3.67 4.07
N GLY A 102 1.85 3.58 3.21
CA GLY A 102 1.85 4.17 1.87
C GLY A 102 2.12 5.68 1.84
N CYS A 103 1.78 6.41 2.92
CA CYS A 103 2.04 7.84 3.06
C CYS A 103 3.46 8.20 3.54
N CYS A 104 4.37 7.24 3.75
CA CYS A 104 5.72 7.45 4.31
C CYS A 104 6.79 7.47 3.21
N PRO A 105 7.06 8.60 2.52
CA PRO A 105 7.91 8.64 1.32
C PRO A 105 9.39 8.35 1.58
N LEU A 106 9.86 8.46 2.81
CA LEU A 106 11.26 8.21 3.19
C LEU A 106 11.45 6.88 3.93
N LEU A 107 10.38 6.10 4.13
CA LEU A 107 10.46 4.84 4.86
C LEU A 107 11.33 3.83 4.10
N GLN A 108 12.42 3.38 4.74
CA GLN A 108 13.37 2.44 4.18
C GLN A 108 13.29 1.05 4.81
N THR A 109 12.79 0.98 6.06
CA THR A 109 12.80 -0.26 6.83
C THR A 109 11.55 -0.38 7.69
N ILE A 110 10.89 -1.51 7.57
CA ILE A 110 9.88 -1.98 8.52
C ILE A 110 10.52 -3.13 9.32
N SER A 111 10.32 -3.13 10.63
CA SER A 111 10.87 -4.13 11.53
C SER A 111 9.78 -4.71 12.42
N VAL A 112 9.98 -5.96 12.81
CA VAL A 112 9.20 -6.65 13.84
C VAL A 112 10.16 -7.40 14.76
N ALA A 113 9.76 -7.68 16.00
CA ALA A 113 10.55 -8.54 16.85
C ALA A 113 10.64 -9.98 16.26
N PRO A 114 11.73 -10.72 16.47
CA PRO A 114 11.91 -12.07 15.93
C PRO A 114 10.75 -13.03 16.31
N GLU A 115 10.18 -12.82 17.50
CA GLU A 115 9.08 -13.61 18.05
C GLU A 115 7.68 -13.05 17.70
N HIS A 116 7.59 -12.05 16.80
CA HIS A 116 6.29 -11.47 16.43
C HIS A 116 5.31 -12.56 15.98
N PRO A 117 4.07 -12.63 16.53
CA PRO A 117 3.18 -13.74 16.26
C PRO A 117 2.70 -13.84 14.80
N SER A 118 2.44 -12.71 14.16
CA SER A 118 1.74 -12.65 12.86
C SER A 118 2.63 -12.25 11.69
N PHE A 119 3.75 -11.55 11.93
CA PHE A 119 4.57 -10.98 10.88
C PHE A 119 6.03 -11.36 10.99
N TYR A 120 6.73 -11.27 9.88
CA TYR A 120 8.19 -11.29 9.80
C TYR A 120 8.69 -10.28 8.77
N THR A 121 9.97 -9.96 8.79
CA THR A 121 10.57 -9.07 7.81
C THR A 121 11.77 -9.72 7.15
N LEU A 122 11.91 -9.45 5.84
CA LEU A 122 13.11 -9.79 5.06
C LEU A 122 13.60 -8.51 4.41
N ASP A 123 14.84 -8.14 4.69
CA ASP A 123 15.44 -6.90 4.17
C ASP A 123 14.55 -5.65 4.36
N GLY A 124 13.88 -5.55 5.52
CA GLY A 124 13.01 -4.44 5.87
C GLY A 124 11.65 -4.42 5.17
N VAL A 125 11.31 -5.43 4.40
CA VAL A 125 9.99 -5.65 3.78
C VAL A 125 9.16 -6.54 4.69
N LEU A 126 7.88 -6.20 4.85
CA LEU A 126 6.96 -6.86 5.78
C LEU A 126 6.18 -7.98 5.09
N PHE A 127 6.14 -9.15 5.73
CA PHE A 127 5.39 -10.33 5.29
C PHE A 127 4.51 -10.86 6.41
N ARG A 128 3.41 -11.49 6.06
CA ARG A 128 2.45 -12.11 6.97
C ARG A 128 2.73 -13.62 7.09
N LYS A 129 2.87 -14.11 8.33
CA LYS A 129 3.27 -15.50 8.61
C LYS A 129 2.22 -16.56 8.24
N LYS A 130 0.92 -16.20 8.31
CA LYS A 130 -0.16 -17.18 8.11
C LYS A 130 -0.22 -17.74 6.69
N ASP A 131 0.21 -16.93 5.72
CA ASP A 131 0.07 -17.21 4.29
C ASP A 131 1.28 -16.79 3.45
N ASP A 132 2.33 -16.24 4.08
CA ASP A 132 3.52 -15.70 3.42
C ASP A 132 3.22 -14.58 2.40
N ALA A 133 2.09 -13.84 2.56
CA ALA A 133 1.77 -12.70 1.73
C ALA A 133 2.71 -11.53 2.00
N LEU A 134 3.13 -10.82 0.95
CA LEU A 134 3.86 -9.56 1.06
C LEU A 134 2.87 -8.45 1.45
N VAL A 135 3.05 -7.86 2.63
CA VAL A 135 2.13 -6.85 3.20
C VAL A 135 2.56 -5.43 2.88
N ALA A 136 3.85 -5.11 3.04
CA ALA A 136 4.32 -3.76 2.81
C ALA A 136 5.79 -3.71 2.37
N TYR A 137 6.03 -3.10 1.21
CA TYR A 137 7.36 -2.70 0.75
C TYR A 137 7.59 -1.23 1.13
N PRO A 138 8.70 -0.89 1.82
CA PRO A 138 8.98 0.48 2.24
C PRO A 138 9.18 1.41 1.03
N ARG A 139 8.31 2.40 0.90
CA ARG A 139 8.27 3.32 -0.25
C ARG A 139 9.58 4.07 -0.50
N GLY A 140 10.34 4.39 0.55
CA GLY A 140 11.60 5.15 0.50
C GLY A 140 12.84 4.30 0.20
N LYS A 141 12.71 2.98 -0.02
CA LYS A 141 13.85 2.15 -0.45
C LYS A 141 14.33 2.61 -1.82
N ALA A 142 15.62 2.97 -1.91
CA ALA A 142 16.23 3.50 -3.14
C ALA A 142 16.55 2.42 -4.20
N ALA A 143 16.10 1.18 -4.00
CA ALA A 143 16.31 0.11 -4.97
C ALA A 143 15.47 0.35 -6.23
N SER A 144 16.06 0.22 -7.39
CA SER A 144 15.36 0.31 -8.68
C SER A 144 14.70 -1.00 -9.09
N SER A 145 15.08 -2.13 -8.49
CA SER A 145 14.50 -3.44 -8.75
C SER A 145 14.30 -4.22 -7.46
N TYR A 146 13.26 -5.06 -7.45
CA TYR A 146 13.00 -5.96 -6.34
C TYR A 146 12.57 -7.34 -6.83
N ALA A 147 13.23 -8.37 -6.31
CA ALA A 147 12.82 -9.75 -6.52
C ALA A 147 12.04 -10.22 -5.30
N VAL A 148 10.74 -10.43 -5.46
CA VAL A 148 9.89 -10.97 -4.39
C VAL A 148 10.38 -12.37 -4.02
N PRO A 149 10.59 -12.68 -2.73
CA PRO A 149 11.13 -13.96 -2.29
C PRO A 149 10.30 -15.17 -2.74
N GLN A 150 10.98 -16.29 -3.01
CA GLN A 150 10.32 -17.57 -3.26
C GLN A 150 9.49 -17.98 -2.04
N GLY A 151 8.29 -18.50 -2.27
CA GLY A 151 7.35 -18.87 -1.23
C GLY A 151 6.29 -17.79 -0.92
N THR A 152 6.50 -16.54 -1.37
CA THR A 152 5.46 -15.52 -1.25
C THR A 152 4.21 -15.96 -2.01
N SER A 153 3.05 -15.96 -1.34
CA SER A 153 1.79 -16.45 -1.90
C SER A 153 0.98 -15.37 -2.62
N ALA A 154 1.05 -14.13 -2.13
CA ALA A 154 0.29 -13.00 -2.67
C ALA A 154 1.07 -11.68 -2.55
N VAL A 155 0.75 -10.74 -3.43
CA VAL A 155 1.10 -9.33 -3.26
C VAL A 155 -0.14 -8.64 -2.67
N GLY A 156 -0.09 -8.33 -1.38
CA GLY A 156 -1.25 -7.83 -0.63
C GLY A 156 -1.68 -6.42 -1.01
N GLU A 157 -2.84 -6.01 -0.49
CA GLU A 157 -3.44 -4.70 -0.74
C GLU A 157 -2.46 -3.56 -0.45
N ARG A 158 -2.24 -2.68 -1.43
CA ARG A 158 -1.32 -1.53 -1.36
C ARG A 158 0.14 -1.89 -1.06
N ALA A 159 0.56 -3.13 -1.26
CA ALA A 159 1.87 -3.62 -0.81
C ALA A 159 3.06 -2.82 -1.38
N PHE A 160 2.98 -2.35 -2.63
CA PHE A 160 3.96 -1.47 -3.28
C PHE A 160 3.39 -0.07 -3.60
N ASP A 161 2.29 0.33 -2.96
CA ASP A 161 1.66 1.63 -3.24
C ASP A 161 2.68 2.78 -3.20
N CYS A 162 2.67 3.62 -4.24
CA CYS A 162 3.55 4.78 -4.39
C CYS A 162 5.07 4.47 -4.43
N CYS A 163 5.50 3.25 -4.74
CA CYS A 163 6.93 2.88 -4.82
C CYS A 163 7.58 3.43 -6.10
N SER A 164 7.75 4.75 -6.17
CA SER A 164 8.17 5.50 -7.36
C SER A 164 9.66 5.32 -7.74
N PHE A 165 10.46 4.59 -6.97
CA PHE A 165 11.85 4.25 -7.32
C PHE A 165 11.97 2.91 -8.05
N LEU A 166 10.98 2.00 -7.91
CA LEU A 166 11.01 0.70 -8.54
C LEU A 166 10.73 0.82 -10.05
N THR A 167 11.67 0.37 -10.85
CA THR A 167 11.54 0.26 -12.32
C THR A 167 11.16 -1.13 -12.76
N SER A 168 11.46 -2.15 -11.93
CA SER A 168 11.08 -3.54 -12.20
C SER A 168 10.82 -4.33 -10.92
N VAL A 169 9.82 -5.21 -10.96
CA VAL A 169 9.52 -6.18 -9.90
C VAL A 169 9.37 -7.56 -10.55
N SER A 170 10.03 -8.56 -9.97
CA SER A 170 9.88 -9.96 -10.38
C SER A 170 9.10 -10.72 -9.32
N LEU A 171 8.02 -11.38 -9.73
CA LEU A 171 7.16 -12.20 -8.88
C LEU A 171 7.53 -13.68 -9.03
N PRO A 172 7.65 -14.47 -7.95
CA PRO A 172 7.91 -15.89 -8.01
C PRO A 172 6.65 -16.68 -8.43
N ALA A 173 6.86 -17.90 -8.90
CA ALA A 173 5.76 -18.81 -9.30
C ALA A 173 4.88 -19.29 -8.13
N SER A 174 5.15 -18.86 -6.91
CA SER A 174 4.30 -19.09 -5.73
C SER A 174 3.20 -18.05 -5.56
N VAL A 175 3.32 -16.88 -6.22
CA VAL A 175 2.30 -15.81 -6.15
C VAL A 175 1.08 -16.24 -6.96
N THR A 176 -0.08 -16.26 -6.31
CA THR A 176 -1.36 -16.61 -6.92
C THR A 176 -2.30 -15.41 -7.08
N GLU A 177 -2.04 -14.32 -6.35
CA GLU A 177 -2.93 -13.15 -6.29
C GLU A 177 -2.12 -11.85 -6.28
N ILE A 178 -2.61 -10.85 -7.02
CA ILE A 178 -2.17 -9.46 -6.95
C ILE A 178 -3.39 -8.65 -6.51
N ASP A 179 -3.36 -8.23 -5.25
CA ASP A 179 -4.50 -7.64 -4.55
C ASP A 179 -4.74 -6.16 -4.94
N ASP A 180 -5.78 -5.55 -4.41
CA ASP A 180 -6.19 -4.18 -4.70
C ASP A 180 -5.05 -3.18 -4.48
N TYR A 181 -4.88 -2.26 -5.44
CA TYR A 181 -3.87 -1.19 -5.39
C TYR A 181 -2.43 -1.68 -5.17
N ALA A 182 -2.13 -2.96 -5.37
CA ALA A 182 -0.85 -3.59 -5.01
C ALA A 182 0.38 -2.82 -5.54
N PHE A 183 0.31 -2.27 -6.76
CA PHE A 183 1.33 -1.45 -7.41
C PHE A 183 0.83 -0.06 -7.80
N SER A 184 -0.25 0.44 -7.18
CA SER A 184 -0.78 1.76 -7.49
C SER A 184 0.30 2.84 -7.31
N ASP A 185 0.30 3.86 -8.21
CA ASP A 185 1.27 4.95 -8.21
C ASP A 185 2.76 4.53 -8.26
N CYS A 186 3.08 3.31 -8.71
CA CYS A 186 4.44 2.91 -9.05
C CYS A 186 4.89 3.59 -10.36
N SER A 187 5.02 4.91 -10.33
CA SER A 187 5.16 5.76 -11.53
C SER A 187 6.42 5.51 -12.36
N ALA A 188 7.46 4.89 -11.78
CA ALA A 188 8.68 4.50 -12.49
C ALA A 188 8.68 3.04 -12.96
N LEU A 189 7.65 2.24 -12.65
CA LEU A 189 7.58 0.83 -12.98
C LEU A 189 7.44 0.66 -14.50
N VAL A 190 8.48 0.13 -15.14
CA VAL A 190 8.54 -0.10 -16.59
C VAL A 190 8.09 -1.51 -16.95
N GLU A 191 8.44 -2.46 -16.06
CA GLU A 191 8.24 -3.88 -16.30
C GLU A 191 7.83 -4.61 -15.02
N VAL A 192 6.83 -5.47 -15.14
CA VAL A 192 6.47 -6.49 -14.15
C VAL A 192 6.17 -7.78 -14.88
N SER A 193 6.72 -8.90 -14.40
CA SER A 193 6.43 -10.22 -14.94
C SER A 193 5.42 -10.92 -14.06
N ILE A 194 4.20 -11.11 -14.57
CA ILE A 194 3.12 -11.83 -13.88
C ILE A 194 3.31 -13.33 -14.13
N PRO A 195 3.52 -14.16 -13.10
CA PRO A 195 3.71 -15.59 -13.28
C PRO A 195 2.38 -16.30 -13.62
N SER A 196 2.48 -17.46 -14.28
CA SER A 196 1.32 -18.28 -14.66
C SER A 196 0.61 -18.97 -13.48
N SER A 197 0.96 -18.63 -12.27
CA SER A 197 0.27 -19.02 -11.03
C SER A 197 -0.78 -18.01 -10.60
N VAL A 198 -0.71 -16.76 -11.09
CA VAL A 198 -1.68 -15.70 -10.77
C VAL A 198 -2.99 -15.98 -11.47
N ASP A 199 -4.08 -15.97 -10.71
CA ASP A 199 -5.46 -16.19 -11.19
C ASP A 199 -6.34 -14.94 -11.08
N GLU A 200 -5.93 -13.93 -10.26
CA GLU A 200 -6.68 -12.71 -10.05
C GLU A 200 -5.75 -11.47 -9.99
N ILE A 201 -6.24 -10.36 -10.57
CA ILE A 201 -5.62 -9.03 -10.48
C ILE A 201 -6.68 -8.07 -9.96
N GLY A 202 -6.48 -7.56 -8.75
CA GLY A 202 -7.42 -6.72 -8.01
C GLY A 202 -7.62 -5.32 -8.58
N SER A 203 -8.56 -4.61 -7.99
CA SER A 203 -8.98 -3.26 -8.39
C SER A 203 -7.81 -2.28 -8.30
N CYS A 204 -7.62 -1.48 -9.37
CA CYS A 204 -6.56 -0.47 -9.42
C CYS A 204 -5.14 -1.02 -9.16
N ALA A 205 -4.89 -2.32 -9.32
CA ALA A 205 -3.63 -2.96 -8.94
C ALA A 205 -2.39 -2.29 -9.56
N PHE A 206 -2.47 -1.80 -10.80
CA PHE A 206 -1.41 -1.07 -11.50
C PHE A 206 -1.84 0.36 -11.88
N ASN A 207 -2.84 0.92 -11.21
CA ASN A 207 -3.30 2.27 -11.48
C ASN A 207 -2.15 3.28 -11.33
N TYR A 208 -2.07 4.28 -12.22
CA TYR A 208 -0.98 5.28 -12.27
C TYR A 208 0.44 4.71 -12.42
N CYS A 209 0.63 3.48 -12.91
CA CYS A 209 1.94 2.98 -13.37
C CYS A 209 2.33 3.69 -14.68
N THR A 210 2.62 4.98 -14.61
CA THR A 210 2.73 5.87 -15.81
C THR A 210 3.89 5.54 -16.73
N ALA A 211 4.89 4.79 -16.29
CA ALA A 211 6.03 4.31 -17.09
C ALA A 211 5.85 2.87 -17.64
N LEU A 212 4.80 2.15 -17.21
CA LEU A 212 4.54 0.78 -17.66
C LEU A 212 4.23 0.80 -19.16
N SER A 213 5.15 0.22 -19.96
CA SER A 213 5.07 0.31 -21.42
C SER A 213 4.43 -0.91 -22.09
N SER A 214 4.50 -2.06 -21.44
CA SER A 214 3.88 -3.30 -21.92
C SER A 214 3.51 -4.21 -20.76
N ILE A 215 2.47 -5.02 -20.95
CA ILE A 215 2.07 -6.04 -19.99
C ILE A 215 1.59 -7.30 -20.74
N VAL A 216 2.03 -8.46 -20.26
CA VAL A 216 1.54 -9.77 -20.68
C VAL A 216 0.84 -10.41 -19.50
N ILE A 217 -0.45 -10.62 -19.62
CA ILE A 217 -1.29 -11.25 -18.60
C ILE A 217 -1.45 -12.73 -18.99
N PRO A 218 -1.03 -13.67 -18.11
CA PRO A 218 -1.06 -15.09 -18.44
C PRO A 218 -2.49 -15.64 -18.47
N ASP A 219 -2.69 -16.73 -19.22
CA ASP A 219 -4.00 -17.40 -19.38
C ASP A 219 -4.55 -18.01 -18.06
N SER A 220 -3.76 -18.03 -17.00
CA SER A 220 -4.22 -18.39 -15.65
C SER A 220 -5.14 -17.35 -15.03
N VAL A 221 -4.97 -16.06 -15.40
CA VAL A 221 -5.78 -14.97 -14.88
C VAL A 221 -7.19 -15.05 -15.46
N THR A 222 -8.17 -15.22 -14.58
CA THR A 222 -9.60 -15.33 -14.95
C THR A 222 -10.38 -14.08 -14.64
N GLU A 223 -9.85 -13.21 -13.74
CA GLU A 223 -10.48 -11.97 -13.32
C GLU A 223 -9.46 -10.82 -13.25
N ILE A 224 -9.82 -9.69 -13.82
CA ILE A 224 -9.07 -8.45 -13.75
C ILE A 224 -10.09 -7.38 -13.35
N GLU A 225 -9.92 -6.82 -12.17
CA GLU A 225 -10.92 -5.94 -11.59
C GLU A 225 -10.88 -4.50 -12.12
N GLU A 226 -11.81 -3.67 -11.62
CA GLU A 226 -12.04 -2.30 -12.05
C GLU A 226 -10.75 -1.46 -12.02
N GLY A 227 -10.47 -0.77 -13.13
CA GLY A 227 -9.38 0.19 -13.22
C GLY A 227 -7.98 -0.38 -13.03
N ALA A 228 -7.78 -1.71 -13.09
CA ALA A 228 -6.50 -2.36 -12.76
C ALA A 228 -5.29 -1.74 -13.49
N PHE A 229 -5.44 -1.26 -14.72
CA PHE A 229 -4.40 -0.57 -15.51
C PHE A 229 -4.78 0.87 -15.87
N SER A 230 -5.70 1.49 -15.15
CA SER A 230 -6.08 2.89 -15.39
C SER A 230 -4.87 3.82 -15.23
N GLU A 231 -4.81 4.90 -16.03
CA GLU A 231 -3.73 5.89 -16.01
C GLU A 231 -2.31 5.35 -16.36
N CYS A 232 -2.20 4.14 -16.92
CA CYS A 232 -0.94 3.62 -17.47
C CYS A 232 -0.61 4.30 -18.80
N ARG A 233 -0.19 5.58 -18.72
CA ARG A 233 -0.10 6.47 -19.90
C ARG A 233 0.94 6.05 -20.93
N ALA A 234 2.00 5.33 -20.54
CA ALA A 234 3.02 4.81 -21.45
C ALA A 234 2.66 3.45 -22.05
N LEU A 235 1.57 2.82 -21.63
CA LEU A 235 1.19 1.46 -22.05
C LEU A 235 0.84 1.45 -23.54
N THR A 236 1.64 0.71 -24.32
CA THR A 236 1.47 0.58 -25.78
C THR A 236 1.06 -0.82 -26.19
N THR A 237 1.38 -1.82 -25.37
CA THR A 237 1.16 -3.24 -25.70
C THR A 237 0.55 -3.96 -24.52
N VAL A 238 -0.59 -4.60 -24.73
CA VAL A 238 -1.28 -5.44 -23.76
C VAL A 238 -1.58 -6.78 -24.43
N VAL A 239 -1.24 -7.87 -23.75
CA VAL A 239 -1.69 -9.22 -24.12
C VAL A 239 -2.67 -9.66 -23.04
N LEU A 240 -3.95 -9.76 -23.41
CA LEU A 240 -5.02 -10.25 -22.53
C LEU A 240 -5.07 -11.77 -22.51
N PRO A 241 -5.45 -12.37 -21.37
CA PRO A 241 -5.58 -13.82 -21.25
C PRO A 241 -6.80 -14.35 -22.02
N ASN A 242 -6.68 -15.54 -22.61
CA ASN A 242 -7.80 -16.19 -23.30
C ASN A 242 -8.88 -16.74 -22.36
N SER A 243 -8.63 -16.73 -21.05
CA SER A 243 -9.57 -17.08 -19.98
C SER A 243 -10.54 -15.96 -19.61
N LEU A 244 -10.21 -14.69 -19.98
CA LEU A 244 -11.01 -13.55 -19.61
C LEU A 244 -12.39 -13.57 -20.29
N THR A 245 -13.47 -13.38 -19.52
CA THR A 245 -14.85 -13.43 -20.02
C THR A 245 -15.52 -12.06 -20.09
N GLU A 246 -14.99 -11.06 -19.35
CA GLU A 246 -15.49 -9.68 -19.35
C GLU A 246 -14.34 -8.67 -19.30
N ILE A 247 -14.60 -7.43 -19.68
CA ILE A 247 -13.70 -6.29 -19.50
C ILE A 247 -14.29 -5.40 -18.43
N SER A 248 -13.64 -5.35 -17.27
CA SER A 248 -14.10 -4.56 -16.13
C SER A 248 -14.09 -3.06 -16.42
N ASP A 249 -14.90 -2.31 -15.69
CA ASP A 249 -15.01 -0.87 -15.84
C ASP A 249 -13.65 -0.18 -15.66
N TYR A 250 -13.39 0.84 -16.48
CA TYR A 250 -12.16 1.66 -16.45
C TYR A 250 -10.83 0.90 -16.62
N LEU A 251 -10.82 -0.38 -17.01
CA LEU A 251 -9.63 -1.24 -17.04
C LEU A 251 -8.40 -0.57 -17.66
N PHE A 252 -8.57 0.13 -18.78
CA PHE A 252 -7.50 0.88 -19.48
C PHE A 252 -7.82 2.37 -19.61
N SER A 253 -8.61 2.92 -18.67
CA SER A 253 -8.95 4.34 -18.68
C SER A 253 -7.68 5.19 -18.69
N CYS A 254 -7.65 6.25 -19.53
CA CYS A 254 -6.49 7.15 -19.66
C CYS A 254 -5.16 6.47 -20.07
N CYS A 255 -5.15 5.29 -20.63
CA CYS A 255 -3.98 4.68 -21.27
C CYS A 255 -3.72 5.33 -22.62
N THR A 256 -3.25 6.58 -22.61
CA THR A 256 -3.22 7.47 -23.80
C THR A 256 -2.27 7.03 -24.93
N SER A 257 -1.34 6.12 -24.66
CA SER A 257 -0.44 5.53 -25.66
C SER A 257 -0.96 4.22 -26.26
N LEU A 258 -2.04 3.64 -25.69
CA LEU A 258 -2.61 2.38 -26.18
C LEU A 258 -3.50 2.67 -27.39
N SER A 259 -3.02 2.32 -28.57
CA SER A 259 -3.74 2.57 -29.83
C SER A 259 -4.58 1.38 -30.28
N ASP A 260 -4.12 0.17 -29.97
CA ASP A 260 -4.75 -1.07 -30.37
C ASP A 260 -4.68 -2.11 -29.24
N ILE A 261 -5.73 -2.87 -29.08
CA ILE A 261 -5.79 -4.02 -28.16
C ILE A 261 -6.56 -5.17 -28.82
N LEU A 262 -6.02 -6.37 -28.72
CA LEU A 262 -6.74 -7.57 -29.15
C LEU A 262 -7.61 -8.08 -28.01
N ILE A 263 -8.92 -8.01 -28.19
CA ILE A 263 -9.89 -8.58 -27.25
C ILE A 263 -10.02 -10.08 -27.53
N PRO A 264 -9.84 -10.95 -26.54
CA PRO A 264 -10.02 -12.39 -26.70
C PRO A 264 -11.46 -12.74 -27.09
N ALA A 265 -11.61 -13.83 -27.87
CA ALA A 265 -12.94 -14.29 -28.28
C ALA A 265 -13.81 -14.83 -27.12
N SER A 266 -13.19 -15.08 -25.97
CA SER A 266 -13.86 -15.47 -24.72
C SER A 266 -14.65 -14.34 -24.06
N VAL A 267 -14.29 -13.08 -24.36
CA VAL A 267 -14.97 -11.90 -23.80
C VAL A 267 -16.35 -11.75 -24.43
N THR A 268 -17.39 -11.71 -23.59
CA THR A 268 -18.79 -11.63 -24.01
C THR A 268 -19.53 -10.40 -23.45
N GLU A 269 -18.91 -9.71 -22.49
CA GLU A 269 -19.46 -8.50 -21.84
C GLU A 269 -18.39 -7.40 -21.71
#